data_fe36d2476fbd70c3b30b8fff29324177
#
_entry.id   fe36d2476fbd70c3b30b8fff29324177
#
_cell.length_a   1.000
_cell.length_b   1.000
_cell.length_c   1.000
_cell.angle_alpha   90.00
_cell.angle_beta   90.00
_cell.angle_gamma   90.00
#
_symmetry.space_group_name_H-M   'P 1'
#
loop_
_entity.id
_entity.type
_entity.pdbx_description
1 polymer ?
#
loop_
_entity_poly.entity_id
_entity_poly.type
_entity_poly.pdbx_seq_one_letter_code
_entity_poly.pdbx_strand_id
1 'polypeptide(L)'
;MIQIVGIVASPRKRMNTDILVQKILDGCQKARASVSKVYLNDLDIRPCQSCKVQDDTGCIHQDGMEEIYEIFEKADGLVLGTPVYYNTVSGQMKLMMDRSYCLARPVTLPSGKRAYESAVKKRKKGIVVSVGGSGSNPECVMPVFNLWAPEVNLEIVDSILTTRALLGQPPMDSPNFLEAAFLKGEKFAHSFDF
;
A
#
# COMPACT_ATOMS: atom_id res chain seq x y z
N MET A 1 9.54 5.37 -18.07
CA MET A 1 8.51 4.28 -17.97
C MET A 1 7.97 4.33 -16.56
N ILE A 2 6.65 4.38 -16.39
CA ILE A 2 5.99 4.45 -15.09
C ILE A 2 6.22 3.16 -14.32
N GLN A 3 6.64 3.27 -13.06
CA GLN A 3 6.91 2.14 -12.16
C GLN A 3 5.77 1.98 -11.15
N ILE A 4 5.07 0.86 -11.19
CA ILE A 4 3.98 0.54 -10.26
C ILE A 4 4.35 -0.71 -9.47
N VAL A 5 4.29 -0.61 -8.14
CA VAL A 5 4.67 -1.70 -7.25
C VAL A 5 3.46 -2.18 -6.45
N GLY A 6 3.19 -3.48 -6.50
CA GLY A 6 2.24 -4.14 -5.62
C GLY A 6 2.90 -4.52 -4.29
N ILE A 7 2.34 -4.07 -3.17
CA ILE A 7 2.77 -4.44 -1.83
C ILE A 7 1.67 -5.30 -1.20
N VAL A 8 1.97 -6.59 -1.01
CA VAL A 8 1.01 -7.59 -0.50
C VAL A 8 1.31 -7.89 0.96
N ALA A 9 0.37 -7.53 1.84
CA ALA A 9 0.47 -7.78 3.27
C ALA A 9 -0.30 -9.03 3.75
N SER A 10 -0.81 -9.83 2.81
CA SER A 10 -1.39 -11.13 3.15
C SER A 10 -0.29 -12.16 3.36
N PRO A 11 -0.33 -12.94 4.47
CA PRO A 11 0.61 -14.05 4.66
C PRO A 11 0.34 -15.22 3.69
N ARG A 12 -0.82 -15.23 3.02
CA ARG A 12 -1.22 -16.29 2.11
C ARG A 12 -1.06 -15.87 0.67
N LYS A 13 0.01 -16.33 0.03
CA LYS A 13 0.24 -16.14 -1.41
C LYS A 13 -0.83 -16.84 -2.24
N ARG A 14 -1.14 -16.30 -3.41
CA ARG A 14 -2.13 -16.82 -4.37
C ARG A 14 -3.54 -16.93 -3.80
N MET A 15 -3.85 -16.14 -2.76
CA MET A 15 -5.19 -16.02 -2.19
C MET A 15 -5.77 -14.65 -2.51
N ASN A 16 -7.00 -14.40 -2.06
CA ASN A 16 -7.85 -13.30 -2.48
C ASN A 16 -7.16 -11.93 -2.61
N THR A 17 -6.43 -11.50 -1.58
CA THR A 17 -5.71 -10.21 -1.59
C THR A 17 -4.65 -10.17 -2.68
N ASP A 18 -3.82 -11.23 -2.76
CA ASP A 18 -2.73 -11.34 -3.72
C ASP A 18 -3.24 -11.40 -5.16
N ILE A 19 -4.33 -12.17 -5.41
CA ILE A 19 -4.94 -12.30 -6.73
C ILE A 19 -5.46 -10.95 -7.23
N LEU A 20 -6.12 -10.18 -6.36
CA LEU A 20 -6.65 -8.86 -6.74
C LEU A 20 -5.52 -7.87 -7.02
N VAL A 21 -4.49 -7.84 -6.18
CA VAL A 21 -3.29 -7.03 -6.43
C VAL A 21 -2.67 -7.42 -7.77
N GLN A 22 -2.50 -8.73 -8.03
CA GLN A 22 -1.95 -9.21 -9.29
C GLN A 22 -2.79 -8.78 -10.50
N LYS A 23 -4.12 -8.87 -10.41
CA LYS A 23 -5.02 -8.46 -11.51
C LYS A 23 -4.93 -6.97 -11.82
N ILE A 24 -4.79 -6.12 -10.80
CA ILE A 24 -4.53 -4.70 -11.01
C ILE A 24 -3.17 -4.50 -11.69
N LEU A 25 -2.12 -5.19 -11.25
CA LEU A 25 -0.80 -5.12 -11.87
C LEU A 25 -0.81 -5.62 -13.32
N ASP A 26 -1.56 -6.69 -13.62
CA ASP A 26 -1.72 -7.19 -15.00
C ASP A 26 -2.32 -6.10 -15.91
N GLY A 27 -3.32 -5.37 -15.42
CA GLY A 27 -3.90 -4.22 -16.13
C GLY A 27 -2.90 -3.08 -16.32
N CYS A 28 -2.12 -2.75 -15.28
CA CYS A 28 -1.07 -1.74 -15.37
C CYS A 28 -0.01 -2.14 -16.42
N GLN A 29 0.38 -3.41 -16.44
CA GLN A 29 1.35 -3.92 -17.41
C GLN A 29 0.80 -3.87 -18.85
N LYS A 30 -0.48 -4.18 -19.03
CA LYS A 30 -1.17 -4.04 -20.33
C LYS A 30 -1.12 -2.60 -20.83
N ALA A 31 -1.24 -1.62 -19.93
CA ALA A 31 -1.08 -0.20 -20.20
C ALA A 31 0.40 0.27 -20.26
N ARG A 32 1.35 -0.66 -20.41
CA ARG A 32 2.80 -0.42 -20.59
C ARG A 32 3.52 0.17 -19.37
N ALA A 33 2.97 0.06 -18.16
CA ALA A 33 3.72 0.34 -16.95
C ALA A 33 4.71 -0.80 -16.65
N SER A 34 5.84 -0.47 -16.05
CA SER A 34 6.74 -1.44 -15.43
C SER A 34 6.14 -1.85 -14.08
N VAL A 35 5.92 -3.13 -13.86
CA VAL A 35 5.29 -3.62 -12.64
C VAL A 35 6.20 -4.58 -11.89
N SER A 36 6.16 -4.51 -10.57
CA SER A 36 6.76 -5.48 -9.66
C SER A 36 5.86 -5.73 -8.47
N LYS A 37 6.16 -6.77 -7.69
CA LYS A 37 5.37 -7.12 -6.52
C LYS A 37 6.26 -7.63 -5.39
N VAL A 38 6.01 -7.13 -4.18
CA VAL A 38 6.68 -7.55 -2.95
C VAL A 38 5.66 -8.09 -1.94
N TYR A 39 6.07 -9.10 -1.18
CA TYR A 39 5.27 -9.67 -0.09
C TYR A 39 5.89 -9.29 1.24
N LEU A 40 5.19 -8.49 2.04
CA LEU A 40 5.69 -8.07 3.35
C LEU A 40 5.95 -9.26 4.29
N ASN A 41 5.24 -10.37 4.09
CA ASN A 41 5.45 -11.58 4.89
C ASN A 41 6.77 -12.31 4.59
N ASP A 42 7.43 -11.99 3.49
CA ASP A 42 8.74 -12.57 3.13
C ASP A 42 9.90 -11.71 3.67
N LEU A 43 9.62 -10.52 4.15
CA LEU A 43 10.58 -9.57 4.66
C LEU A 43 10.69 -9.69 6.18
N ASP A 44 11.92 -9.75 6.70
CA ASP A 44 12.17 -9.60 8.13
C ASP A 44 12.08 -8.11 8.49
N ILE A 45 10.91 -7.69 8.98
CA ILE A 45 10.66 -6.31 9.40
C ILE A 45 10.45 -6.29 10.91
N ARG A 46 11.38 -5.70 11.65
CA ARG A 46 11.28 -5.54 13.11
C ARG A 46 10.24 -4.47 13.47
N PRO A 47 9.54 -4.60 14.61
CA PRO A 47 8.63 -3.57 15.09
C PRO A 47 9.34 -2.22 15.32
N CYS A 48 8.61 -1.12 15.11
CA CYS A 48 9.08 0.21 15.41
C CYS A 48 9.34 0.36 16.91
N GLN A 49 10.50 0.89 17.28
CA GLN A 49 10.89 1.13 18.67
C GLN A 49 10.71 2.59 19.10
N SER A 50 10.07 3.43 18.26
CA SER A 50 9.88 4.85 18.54
C SER A 50 11.18 5.56 18.94
N CYS A 51 12.30 5.16 18.32
CA CYS A 51 13.59 5.84 18.50
C CYS A 51 13.47 7.30 18.03
N LYS A 52 14.29 8.17 18.59
CA LYS A 52 14.30 9.60 18.24
C LYS A 52 14.70 9.75 16.77
N VAL A 53 13.74 10.07 15.93
CA VAL A 53 13.93 10.33 14.48
C VAL A 53 14.29 11.81 14.24
N GLN A 54 14.76 12.52 15.24
CA GLN A 54 15.03 13.97 15.13
C GLN A 54 16.30 14.32 14.35
N ASP A 55 17.14 13.33 14.13
CA ASP A 55 18.37 13.48 13.36
C ASP A 55 18.12 12.83 11.99
N ASP A 56 18.57 13.43 10.90
CA ASP A 56 18.42 12.96 9.51
C ASP A 56 19.01 11.55 9.21
N THR A 57 19.23 10.75 10.24
CA THR A 57 19.90 9.45 10.18
C THR A 57 19.00 8.30 9.71
N GLY A 58 17.68 8.54 9.53
CA GLY A 58 16.74 7.50 9.11
C GLY A 58 16.39 6.50 10.22
N CYS A 59 16.02 5.28 9.86
CA CYS A 59 15.70 4.22 10.81
C CYS A 59 16.98 3.55 11.34
N ILE A 60 17.00 3.20 12.63
CA ILE A 60 18.13 2.50 13.27
C ILE A 60 18.22 1.01 12.88
N HIS A 61 17.14 0.44 12.35
CA HIS A 61 17.13 -0.96 11.92
C HIS A 61 17.58 -1.07 10.46
N GLN A 62 18.51 -1.99 10.24
CA GLN A 62 18.89 -2.48 8.92
C GLN A 62 18.21 -3.83 8.72
N ASP A 63 17.09 -3.84 8.02
CA ASP A 63 16.25 -5.01 7.83
C ASP A 63 15.43 -4.92 6.52
N GLY A 64 14.44 -5.78 6.34
CA GLY A 64 13.61 -5.82 5.13
C GLY A 64 12.87 -4.51 4.79
N MET A 65 12.84 -3.51 5.69
CA MET A 65 12.28 -2.20 5.39
C MET A 65 13.12 -1.38 4.40
N GLU A 66 14.41 -1.69 4.23
CA GLU A 66 15.26 -0.98 3.26
C GLU A 66 14.71 -1.11 1.84
N GLU A 67 14.27 -2.33 1.46
CA GLU A 67 13.60 -2.55 0.17
C GLU A 67 12.32 -1.70 0.03
N ILE A 68 11.55 -1.58 1.09
CA ILE A 68 10.31 -0.79 1.11
C ILE A 68 10.60 0.71 1.02
N TYR A 69 11.64 1.20 1.70
CA TYR A 69 12.05 2.60 1.57
C TYR A 69 12.49 2.94 0.14
N GLU A 70 13.23 2.05 -0.51
CA GLU A 70 13.58 2.22 -1.92
C GLU A 70 12.34 2.26 -2.84
N ILE A 71 11.35 1.42 -2.58
CA ILE A 71 10.07 1.44 -3.30
C ILE A 71 9.38 2.79 -3.10
N PHE A 72 9.33 3.32 -1.87
CA PHE A 72 8.73 4.62 -1.62
C PHE A 72 9.44 5.77 -2.34
N GLU A 73 10.74 5.69 -2.52
CA GLU A 73 11.51 6.71 -3.25
C GLU A 73 11.36 6.60 -4.77
N LYS A 74 11.26 5.39 -5.32
CA LYS A 74 11.38 5.15 -6.77
C LYS A 74 10.04 4.99 -7.48
N ALA A 75 9.05 4.36 -6.85
CA ALA A 75 7.77 4.06 -7.48
C ALA A 75 6.95 5.31 -7.84
N ASP A 76 6.25 5.28 -8.97
CA ASP A 76 5.24 6.26 -9.36
C ASP A 76 3.87 5.91 -8.77
N GLY A 77 3.57 4.62 -8.70
CA GLY A 77 2.32 4.11 -8.17
C GLY A 77 2.47 2.91 -7.24
N LEU A 78 1.55 2.78 -6.28
CA LEU A 78 1.49 1.66 -5.34
C LEU A 78 0.11 0.98 -5.41
N VAL A 79 0.11 -0.36 -5.39
CA VAL A 79 -1.09 -1.17 -5.18
C VAL A 79 -0.93 -1.89 -3.84
N LEU A 80 -1.65 -1.42 -2.83
CA LEU A 80 -1.49 -1.82 -1.43
C LEU A 80 -2.56 -2.84 -1.04
N GLY A 81 -2.18 -4.11 -0.88
CA GLY A 81 -3.10 -5.20 -0.58
C GLY A 81 -3.01 -5.67 0.88
N THR A 82 -4.13 -5.65 1.61
CA THR A 82 -4.23 -6.14 2.98
C THR A 82 -5.48 -6.97 3.21
N PRO A 83 -5.41 -8.09 3.94
CA PRO A 83 -6.60 -8.68 4.53
C PRO A 83 -7.09 -7.83 5.71
N VAL A 84 -8.38 -7.93 6.04
CA VAL A 84 -8.96 -7.35 7.25
C VAL A 84 -8.79 -8.33 8.41
N TYR A 85 -8.03 -7.93 9.42
CA TYR A 85 -7.88 -8.65 10.67
C TYR A 85 -8.30 -7.76 11.84
N TYR A 86 -9.28 -8.22 12.64
CA TYR A 86 -9.82 -7.46 13.78
C TYR A 86 -10.18 -6.01 13.42
N ASN A 87 -10.91 -5.84 12.31
CA ASN A 87 -11.34 -4.54 11.79
C ASN A 87 -10.21 -3.52 11.55
N THR A 88 -9.04 -4.00 11.14
CA THR A 88 -7.93 -3.15 10.72
C THR A 88 -7.07 -3.86 9.66
N VAL A 89 -5.99 -3.24 9.27
CA VAL A 89 -4.97 -3.84 8.37
C VAL A 89 -4.28 -5.02 9.05
N SER A 90 -3.67 -5.91 8.26
CA SER A 90 -2.86 -7.01 8.82
C SER A 90 -1.64 -6.51 9.60
N GLY A 91 -1.11 -7.34 10.49
CA GLY A 91 0.10 -7.03 11.24
C GLY A 91 1.29 -6.68 10.35
N GLN A 92 1.46 -7.37 9.21
CA GLN A 92 2.50 -7.08 8.23
C GLN A 92 2.37 -5.67 7.64
N MET A 93 1.14 -5.27 7.26
CA MET A 93 0.88 -3.91 6.77
C MET A 93 1.15 -2.88 7.87
N LYS A 94 0.72 -3.16 9.09
CA LYS A 94 0.92 -2.25 10.22
C LYS A 94 2.40 -2.09 10.57
N LEU A 95 3.20 -3.16 10.54
CA LEU A 95 4.66 -3.07 10.73
C LEU A 95 5.30 -2.14 9.71
N MET A 96 4.99 -2.28 8.44
CA MET A 96 5.48 -1.39 7.38
C MET A 96 5.09 0.07 7.65
N MET A 97 3.81 0.32 7.99
CA MET A 97 3.31 1.67 8.29
C MET A 97 4.02 2.28 9.50
N ASP A 98 4.14 1.54 10.61
CA ASP A 98 4.80 2.03 11.81
C ASP A 98 6.29 2.33 11.58
N ARG A 99 6.94 1.50 10.76
CA ARG A 99 8.35 1.68 10.42
C ARG A 99 8.60 2.84 9.47
N SER A 100 7.59 3.28 8.69
CA SER A 100 7.73 4.45 7.83
C SER A 100 7.69 5.80 8.59
N TYR A 101 7.37 5.80 9.88
CA TYR A 101 7.42 7.00 10.72
C TYR A 101 8.78 7.72 10.68
N CYS A 102 9.88 7.01 10.43
CA CYS A 102 11.20 7.62 10.22
C CYS A 102 11.28 8.53 8.98
N LEU A 103 10.30 8.49 8.09
CA LEU A 103 10.20 9.37 6.91
C LEU A 103 9.44 10.67 7.21
N ALA A 104 8.78 10.78 8.36
CA ALA A 104 8.13 12.01 8.80
C ALA A 104 9.17 13.02 9.31
N ARG A 105 9.22 14.22 8.73
CA ARG A 105 10.13 15.28 9.13
C ARG A 105 9.36 16.38 9.86
N PRO A 106 9.76 16.77 11.07
CA PRO A 106 9.13 17.87 11.78
C PRO A 106 9.41 19.19 11.07
N VAL A 107 8.37 19.97 10.84
CA VAL A 107 8.46 21.32 10.26
C VAL A 107 7.69 22.29 11.11
N THR A 108 8.10 23.57 11.08
CA THR A 108 7.36 24.65 11.71
C THR A 108 6.66 25.46 10.63
N LEU A 109 5.35 25.48 10.67
CA LEU A 109 4.54 26.26 9.74
C LEU A 109 4.72 27.78 9.98
N PRO A 110 4.41 28.64 9.01
CA PRO A 110 4.43 30.10 9.19
C PRO A 110 3.59 30.59 10.38
N SER A 111 2.58 29.83 10.77
CA SER A 111 1.74 30.08 11.95
C SER A 111 2.43 29.76 13.30
N GLY A 112 3.66 29.24 13.29
CA GLY A 112 4.37 28.77 14.48
C GLY A 112 3.92 27.37 14.96
N LYS A 113 2.95 26.73 14.31
CA LYS A 113 2.53 25.37 14.64
C LYS A 113 3.52 24.34 14.11
N ARG A 114 3.76 23.28 14.89
CA ARG A 114 4.50 22.11 14.42
C ARG A 114 3.61 21.27 13.51
N ALA A 115 4.20 20.78 12.42
CA ALA A 115 3.62 19.84 11.48
C ALA A 115 4.68 18.81 11.07
N TYR A 116 4.28 17.85 10.23
CA TYR A 116 5.20 16.87 9.65
C TYR A 116 5.07 16.90 8.13
N GLU A 117 6.19 16.79 7.45
CA GLU A 117 6.27 16.61 6.01
C GLU A 117 6.97 15.28 5.69
N SER A 118 6.64 14.71 4.53
CA SER A 118 7.33 13.50 4.08
C SER A 118 8.76 13.80 3.65
N ALA A 119 9.71 12.98 4.09
CA ALA A 119 11.07 12.98 3.53
C ALA A 119 11.07 12.49 2.08
N VAL A 120 10.11 11.64 1.71
CA VAL A 120 9.95 11.12 0.35
C VAL A 120 9.47 12.23 -0.58
N LYS A 121 10.31 12.64 -1.51
CA LYS A 121 10.03 13.78 -2.41
C LYS A 121 9.10 13.42 -3.55
N LYS A 122 9.16 12.21 -4.03
CA LYS A 122 8.36 11.76 -5.16
C LYS A 122 6.90 11.54 -4.73
N ARG A 123 6.01 12.39 -5.27
CA ARG A 123 4.56 12.18 -5.12
C ARG A 123 4.15 10.95 -5.93
N LYS A 124 3.34 10.12 -5.34
CA LYS A 124 2.84 8.90 -5.96
C LYS A 124 1.34 8.74 -5.79
N LYS A 125 0.72 7.96 -6.65
CA LYS A 125 -0.68 7.56 -6.53
C LYS A 125 -0.79 6.14 -5.99
N GLY A 126 -1.91 5.80 -5.36
CA GLY A 126 -2.13 4.48 -4.80
C GLY A 126 -3.54 3.94 -4.96
N ILE A 127 -3.63 2.61 -5.08
CA ILE A 127 -4.86 1.85 -4.96
C ILE A 127 -4.78 0.98 -3.72
N VAL A 128 -5.83 1.00 -2.90
CA VAL A 128 -5.95 0.10 -1.74
C VAL A 128 -6.83 -1.09 -2.09
N VAL A 129 -6.33 -2.30 -1.81
CA VAL A 129 -7.07 -3.56 -1.90
C VAL A 129 -7.28 -4.10 -0.49
N SER A 130 -8.52 -4.15 -0.04
CA SER A 130 -8.89 -4.69 1.27
C SER A 130 -9.85 -5.88 1.10
N VAL A 131 -9.47 -7.02 1.68
CA VAL A 131 -10.29 -8.24 1.62
C VAL A 131 -10.59 -8.74 3.02
N GLY A 132 -11.87 -8.71 3.37
CA GLY A 132 -12.37 -9.21 4.65
C GLY A 132 -12.90 -10.65 4.57
N GLY A 133 -13.05 -11.29 5.74
CA GLY A 133 -13.87 -12.49 5.92
C GLY A 133 -15.36 -12.15 5.96
N SER A 134 -16.22 -13.17 6.04
CA SER A 134 -17.65 -12.96 6.28
C SER A 134 -17.86 -12.23 7.63
N GLY A 135 -18.69 -11.19 7.60
CA GLY A 135 -18.97 -10.36 8.79
C GLY A 135 -17.94 -9.28 9.12
N SER A 136 -16.84 -9.15 8.36
CA SER A 136 -15.92 -8.02 8.50
C SER A 136 -16.33 -6.85 7.62
N ASN A 137 -15.96 -5.63 8.04
CA ASN A 137 -16.09 -4.43 7.22
C ASN A 137 -14.77 -4.11 6.52
N PRO A 138 -14.65 -4.28 5.18
CA PRO A 138 -13.40 -4.01 4.48
C PRO A 138 -13.05 -2.52 4.39
N GLU A 139 -13.99 -1.62 4.68
CA GLU A 139 -13.76 -0.18 4.70
C GLU A 139 -12.98 0.29 5.93
N CYS A 140 -12.97 -0.52 7.00
CA CYS A 140 -12.30 -0.18 8.28
C CYS A 140 -10.79 0.11 8.14
N VAL A 141 -10.16 -0.32 7.05
CA VAL A 141 -8.74 -0.05 6.79
C VAL A 141 -8.48 1.36 6.27
N MET A 142 -9.49 1.99 5.64
CA MET A 142 -9.31 3.28 4.96
C MET A 142 -8.88 4.43 5.88
N PRO A 143 -9.43 4.59 7.11
CA PRO A 143 -8.93 5.60 8.03
C PRO A 143 -7.44 5.48 8.34
N VAL A 144 -6.92 4.25 8.47
CA VAL A 144 -5.51 3.98 8.72
C VAL A 144 -4.66 4.38 7.51
N PHE A 145 -5.08 3.98 6.31
CA PHE A 145 -4.39 4.36 5.07
C PHE A 145 -4.41 5.87 4.85
N ASN A 146 -5.54 6.54 5.04
CA ASN A 146 -5.67 7.99 4.85
C ASN A 146 -4.79 8.79 5.83
N LEU A 147 -4.60 8.28 7.05
CA LEU A 147 -3.72 8.91 8.04
C LEU A 147 -2.25 8.69 7.68
N TRP A 148 -1.89 7.50 7.22
CA TRP A 148 -0.52 7.10 6.92
C TRP A 148 0.01 7.60 5.56
N ALA A 149 -0.83 7.61 4.53
CA ALA A 149 -0.39 7.86 3.15
C ALA A 149 0.39 9.18 2.97
N PRO A 150 0.05 10.29 3.64
CA PRO A 150 0.84 11.53 3.56
C PRO A 150 2.29 11.36 4.02
N GLU A 151 2.58 10.47 4.96
CA GLU A 151 3.95 10.25 5.46
C GLU A 151 4.91 9.73 4.40
N VAL A 152 4.38 9.05 3.39
CA VAL A 152 5.15 8.52 2.26
C VAL A 152 4.87 9.24 0.94
N ASN A 153 4.27 10.44 1.01
CA ASN A 153 3.88 11.28 -0.12
C ASN A 153 3.00 10.53 -1.15
N LEU A 154 2.00 9.80 -0.63
CA LEU A 154 1.06 8.96 -1.39
C LEU A 154 -0.34 9.58 -1.40
N GLU A 155 -0.94 9.69 -2.58
CA GLU A 155 -2.36 10.00 -2.77
C GLU A 155 -3.13 8.72 -3.10
N ILE A 156 -4.08 8.34 -2.24
CA ILE A 156 -4.97 7.20 -2.54
C ILE A 156 -6.06 7.69 -3.49
N VAL A 157 -6.04 7.17 -4.71
CA VAL A 157 -6.95 7.61 -5.80
C VAL A 157 -8.08 6.63 -6.07
N ASP A 158 -7.96 5.37 -5.64
CA ASP A 158 -8.99 4.34 -5.82
C ASP A 158 -8.85 3.21 -4.79
N SER A 159 -9.86 2.34 -4.71
CA SER A 159 -9.83 1.17 -3.83
C SER A 159 -10.66 0.01 -4.37
N ILE A 160 -10.34 -1.21 -3.91
CA ILE A 160 -11.19 -2.41 -3.99
C ILE A 160 -11.39 -2.91 -2.56
N LEU A 161 -12.59 -2.73 -2.03
CA LEU A 161 -12.96 -3.08 -0.67
C LEU A 161 -14.02 -4.17 -0.74
N THR A 162 -13.69 -5.40 -0.33
CA THR A 162 -14.57 -6.55 -0.53
C THR A 162 -14.51 -7.57 0.60
N THR A 163 -15.56 -8.35 0.74
CA THR A 163 -15.61 -9.51 1.65
C THR A 163 -15.87 -10.79 0.87
N ARG A 164 -15.48 -11.92 1.44
CA ARG A 164 -15.81 -13.23 0.86
C ARG A 164 -17.33 -13.45 0.71
N ALA A 165 -18.12 -12.86 1.62
CA ALA A 165 -19.58 -12.98 1.57
C ALA A 165 -20.18 -12.24 0.37
N LEU A 166 -19.62 -11.09 -0.03
CA LEU A 166 -20.08 -10.36 -1.22
C LEU A 166 -19.73 -11.07 -2.53
N LEU A 167 -18.68 -11.89 -2.52
CA LEU A 167 -18.23 -12.61 -3.70
C LEU A 167 -18.90 -13.98 -3.85
N GLY A 168 -19.58 -14.47 -2.79
CA GLY A 168 -20.19 -15.81 -2.77
C GLY A 168 -19.20 -16.97 -2.94
N GLN A 169 -18.06 -16.68 -3.50
CA GLN A 169 -16.92 -17.54 -3.85
C GLN A 169 -15.61 -16.76 -3.63
N PRO A 170 -14.43 -17.39 -3.57
CA PRO A 170 -13.16 -16.67 -3.64
C PRO A 170 -13.12 -15.77 -4.90
N PRO A 171 -12.43 -14.62 -4.88
CA PRO A 171 -12.28 -13.74 -6.05
C PRO A 171 -11.79 -14.45 -7.31
N MET A 172 -11.17 -15.62 -7.16
CA MET A 172 -10.71 -16.47 -8.26
C MET A 172 -11.83 -16.98 -9.17
N ASP A 173 -13.06 -17.08 -8.65
CA ASP A 173 -14.15 -17.74 -9.35
C ASP A 173 -15.19 -16.74 -9.90
N SER A 174 -14.94 -15.42 -9.77
CA SER A 174 -15.82 -14.39 -10.33
C SER A 174 -15.13 -13.63 -11.47
N PRO A 175 -15.31 -14.06 -12.74
CA PRO A 175 -14.65 -13.44 -13.89
C PRO A 175 -14.91 -11.93 -13.99
N ASN A 176 -16.14 -11.49 -13.73
CA ASN A 176 -16.50 -10.07 -13.80
C ASN A 176 -15.79 -9.21 -12.76
N PHE A 177 -15.51 -9.76 -11.57
CA PHE A 177 -14.80 -9.03 -10.52
C PHE A 177 -13.30 -8.92 -10.79
N LEU A 178 -12.69 -9.99 -11.31
CA LEU A 178 -11.30 -9.98 -11.72
C LEU A 178 -11.08 -9.08 -12.94
N GLU A 179 -12.03 -9.07 -13.87
CA GLU A 179 -12.01 -8.15 -15.02
C GLU A 179 -12.11 -6.70 -14.56
N ALA A 180 -12.99 -6.38 -13.62
CA ALA A 180 -13.08 -5.05 -13.03
C ALA A 180 -11.76 -4.61 -12.35
N ALA A 181 -11.08 -5.52 -11.65
CA ALA A 181 -9.78 -5.25 -11.06
C ALA A 181 -8.70 -4.98 -12.13
N PHE A 182 -8.71 -5.76 -13.22
CA PHE A 182 -7.82 -5.54 -14.36
C PHE A 182 -8.04 -4.18 -15.01
N LEU A 183 -9.29 -3.81 -15.32
CA LEU A 183 -9.64 -2.52 -15.91
C LEU A 183 -9.29 -1.33 -15.00
N LYS A 184 -9.41 -1.50 -13.67
CA LYS A 184 -8.90 -0.50 -12.72
C LYS A 184 -7.39 -0.33 -12.86
N GLY A 185 -6.63 -1.39 -13.06
CA GLY A 185 -5.20 -1.34 -13.30
C GLY A 185 -4.84 -0.57 -14.58
N GLU A 186 -5.52 -0.83 -15.70
CA GLU A 186 -5.32 -0.08 -16.94
C GLU A 186 -5.59 1.42 -16.72
N LYS A 187 -6.74 1.76 -16.13
CA LYS A 187 -7.10 3.15 -15.81
C LYS A 187 -6.09 3.81 -14.87
N PHE A 188 -5.59 3.08 -13.88
CA PHE A 188 -4.60 3.58 -12.94
C PHE A 188 -3.30 3.95 -13.63
N ALA A 189 -2.77 3.07 -14.49
CA ALA A 189 -1.56 3.35 -15.25
C ALA A 189 -1.74 4.56 -16.18
N HIS A 190 -2.87 4.68 -16.90
CA HIS A 190 -3.18 5.84 -17.73
C HIS A 190 -3.35 7.15 -16.92
N SER A 191 -3.64 7.08 -15.63
CA SER A 191 -3.74 8.29 -14.81
C SER A 191 -2.41 9.03 -14.59
N PHE A 192 -1.29 8.42 -14.98
CA PHE A 192 0.05 9.03 -14.95
C PHE A 192 0.47 9.65 -16.29
N ASP A 193 -0.30 9.43 -17.35
CA ASP A 193 -0.05 10.08 -18.63
C ASP A 193 -0.34 11.59 -18.46
N PHE A 194 0.67 12.41 -18.73
CA PHE A 194 0.64 13.87 -18.70
C PHE A 194 0.30 14.42 -20.08
#